data_fe0ee10b9236dd72054d59317afff6ee
#
_entry.id   fe0ee10b9236dd72054d59317afff6ee
#
_cell.length_a   1.000
_cell.length_b   1.000
_cell.length_c   1.000
_cell.angle_alpha   90.00
_cell.angle_beta   90.00
_cell.angle_gamma   90.00
#
_symmetry.space_group_name_H-M   'P 1'
#
loop_
_entity.id
_entity.type
_entity.pdbx_description
1 polymer ?
#
loop_
_entity_poly.entity_id
_entity_poly.type
_entity_poly.pdbx_seq_one_letter_code
_entity_poly.pdbx_strand_id
1 'polypeptide(L)'
;MSTDVLEAPAPSGKDATYAARRQLIQGSARATLKRRRAIALAIRIIFGICMFLTLIPLAFLIGYVTKRGIGALSVAFFTHTPTPEGIPGGGISNAIVGSLIINGLALVIAMPIGLLVALFLIERRGPIANAIRFGADVLSGLPSILIGLFAYSVIVVHTHYSAYSASVALAVLMLPIMIRGNEEAMRTVPNELWEAGLALGARQSRVVRSVVVRGSIPGLVTANLLALARGVGETAPLLFTTIFTQQFSTSLNQPINAIPFVIYYDGTSAFKDLQQDAWGAAFVLMVGVLILSIIGRTFAARLTRKSR
;
A
#
# COMPACT_ATOMS: atom_id res chain seq x y z
N MET A 1 -85.66 4.30 -17.18
CA MET A 1 -84.50 3.43 -17.01
C MET A 1 -83.61 4.12 -15.99
N SER A 2 -83.82 3.76 -14.73
CA SER A 2 -83.22 4.42 -13.57
C SER A 2 -81.79 3.79 -13.35
N THR A 3 -80.77 4.59 -13.38
CA THR A 3 -79.44 4.20 -13.01
C THR A 3 -79.24 4.46 -11.53
N ASP A 4 -79.43 3.42 -10.72
CA ASP A 4 -79.04 3.40 -9.32
C ASP A 4 -77.50 3.49 -9.23
N VAL A 5 -77.03 4.67 -8.84
CA VAL A 5 -75.68 4.88 -8.41
C VAL A 5 -75.56 4.27 -7.00
N LEU A 6 -74.93 3.10 -6.90
CA LEU A 6 -74.58 2.48 -5.61
C LEU A 6 -73.66 3.45 -4.85
N GLU A 7 -74.24 4.22 -3.95
CA GLU A 7 -73.54 5.04 -2.97
C GLU A 7 -72.70 4.08 -2.06
N ALA A 8 -71.37 4.16 -2.12
CA ALA A 8 -70.54 3.37 -1.27
C ALA A 8 -70.77 3.72 0.20
N PRO A 9 -70.95 2.74 1.10
CA PRO A 9 -71.33 2.99 2.51
C PRO A 9 -70.23 3.87 3.16
N ALA A 10 -70.72 4.88 3.90
CA ALA A 10 -69.86 5.78 4.66
C ALA A 10 -68.95 4.97 5.59
N PRO A 11 -67.60 5.30 5.63
CA PRO A 11 -66.65 4.53 6.43
C PRO A 11 -67.09 4.49 7.90
N SER A 12 -67.07 3.31 8.50
CA SER A 12 -67.38 3.12 9.92
C SER A 12 -66.39 3.94 10.77
N GLY A 13 -66.80 4.41 11.94
CA GLY A 13 -65.92 5.24 12.81
C GLY A 13 -64.55 4.64 13.10
N LYS A 14 -64.40 3.32 13.00
CA LYS A 14 -63.19 2.62 13.13
C LYS A 14 -62.26 2.84 11.89
N ASP A 15 -62.87 2.82 10.70
CA ASP A 15 -62.07 3.01 9.44
C ASP A 15 -61.56 4.46 9.31
N ALA A 16 -62.34 5.45 9.77
CA ALA A 16 -61.92 6.83 9.85
C ALA A 16 -60.75 7.02 10.83
N THR A 17 -60.78 6.32 11.97
CA THR A 17 -59.68 6.35 12.97
C THR A 17 -58.43 5.69 12.42
N TYR A 18 -58.51 4.58 11.70
CA TYR A 18 -57.38 3.93 11.04
C TYR A 18 -56.80 4.77 9.92
N ALA A 19 -57.63 5.44 9.12
CA ALA A 19 -57.17 6.34 8.06
C ALA A 19 -56.40 7.56 8.63
N ALA A 20 -56.93 8.20 9.67
CA ALA A 20 -56.28 9.31 10.35
C ALA A 20 -54.93 8.89 10.98
N ARG A 21 -54.87 7.73 11.65
CA ARG A 21 -53.64 7.19 12.21
C ARG A 21 -52.60 6.86 11.14
N ARG A 22 -53.04 6.33 9.99
CA ARG A 22 -52.18 6.05 8.83
C ARG A 22 -51.59 7.34 8.24
N GLN A 23 -52.37 8.42 8.16
CA GLN A 23 -51.92 9.73 7.68
C GLN A 23 -50.88 10.36 8.63
N LEU A 24 -51.08 10.27 9.95
CA LEU A 24 -50.17 10.74 10.97
C LEU A 24 -48.83 9.98 10.90
N ILE A 25 -48.88 8.66 10.77
CA ILE A 25 -47.68 7.82 10.62
C ILE A 25 -46.96 8.14 9.32
N GLN A 26 -47.67 8.30 8.21
CA GLN A 26 -47.06 8.66 6.93
C GLN A 26 -46.49 10.09 6.91
N GLY A 27 -47.14 11.03 7.59
CA GLY A 27 -46.65 12.40 7.72
C GLY A 27 -45.33 12.48 8.53
N SER A 28 -45.30 11.83 9.67
CA SER A 28 -44.10 11.76 10.52
C SER A 28 -42.96 10.98 9.85
N ALA A 29 -43.27 9.89 9.14
CA ALA A 29 -42.29 9.14 8.37
C ALA A 29 -41.71 9.98 7.22
N ARG A 30 -42.52 10.76 6.50
CA ARG A 30 -42.06 11.64 5.43
C ARG A 30 -41.16 12.78 5.93
N ALA A 31 -41.51 13.41 7.07
CA ALA A 31 -40.67 14.44 7.68
C ALA A 31 -39.30 13.87 8.13
N THR A 32 -39.34 12.70 8.77
CA THR A 32 -38.10 11.99 9.19
C THR A 32 -37.25 11.58 8.00
N LEU A 33 -37.87 11.13 6.90
CA LEU A 33 -37.15 10.78 5.67
C LEU A 33 -36.51 12.01 5.00
N LYS A 34 -37.19 13.16 4.95
CA LYS A 34 -36.63 14.40 4.41
C LYS A 34 -35.40 14.84 5.22
N ARG A 35 -35.50 14.84 6.57
CA ARG A 35 -34.37 15.16 7.47
C ARG A 35 -33.23 14.19 7.29
N ARG A 36 -33.49 12.88 7.24
CA ARG A 36 -32.41 11.87 6.98
C ARG A 36 -31.76 12.05 5.64
N ARG A 37 -32.52 12.37 4.58
CA ARG A 37 -31.96 12.67 3.25
C ARG A 37 -31.09 13.93 3.26
N ALA A 38 -31.53 15.00 3.94
CA ALA A 38 -30.75 16.23 4.07
C ALA A 38 -29.43 16.00 4.84
N ILE A 39 -29.50 15.26 5.96
CA ILE A 39 -28.29 14.87 6.72
C ILE A 39 -27.37 14.00 5.87
N ALA A 40 -27.90 12.99 5.17
CA ALA A 40 -27.10 12.13 4.30
C ALA A 40 -26.44 12.91 3.14
N LEU A 41 -27.15 13.92 2.59
CA LEU A 41 -26.58 14.81 1.58
C LEU A 41 -25.48 15.69 2.15
N ALA A 42 -25.72 16.31 3.32
CA ALA A 42 -24.72 17.12 4.01
C ALA A 42 -23.44 16.31 4.32
N ILE A 43 -23.60 15.09 4.88
CA ILE A 43 -22.49 14.19 5.15
C ILE A 43 -21.73 13.85 3.85
N ARG A 44 -22.44 13.53 2.77
CA ARG A 44 -21.83 13.23 1.47
C ARG A 44 -21.03 14.41 0.92
N ILE A 45 -21.57 15.63 1.05
CA ILE A 45 -20.87 16.86 0.64
C ILE A 45 -19.62 17.06 1.49
N ILE A 46 -19.73 16.92 2.83
CA ILE A 46 -18.57 17.05 3.74
C ILE A 46 -17.47 16.05 3.36
N PHE A 47 -17.81 14.77 3.19
CA PHE A 47 -16.84 13.76 2.75
C PHE A 47 -16.26 14.09 1.37
N GLY A 48 -17.07 14.58 0.43
CA GLY A 48 -16.59 15.02 -0.87
C GLY A 48 -15.58 16.17 -0.77
N ILE A 49 -15.87 17.16 0.08
CA ILE A 49 -14.95 18.28 0.34
C ILE A 49 -13.67 17.78 0.99
N CYS A 50 -13.75 16.94 2.03
CA CYS A 50 -12.57 16.37 2.68
C CYS A 50 -11.69 15.58 1.70
N MET A 51 -12.32 14.76 0.85
CA MET A 51 -11.61 14.02 -0.21
C MET A 51 -10.92 14.98 -1.17
N PHE A 52 -11.62 16.03 -1.63
CA PHE A 52 -11.03 17.01 -2.55
C PHE A 52 -9.86 17.77 -1.91
N LEU A 53 -10.00 18.19 -0.64
CA LEU A 53 -8.94 18.86 0.12
C LEU A 53 -7.69 17.98 0.30
N THR A 54 -7.83 16.66 0.41
CA THR A 54 -6.66 15.75 0.49
C THR A 54 -6.00 15.53 -0.86
N LEU A 55 -6.73 15.66 -1.97
CA LEU A 55 -6.17 15.50 -3.31
C LEU A 55 -5.38 16.73 -3.77
N ILE A 56 -5.69 17.94 -3.28
CA ILE A 56 -5.00 19.17 -3.65
C ILE A 56 -3.50 19.12 -3.36
N PRO A 57 -3.04 18.87 -2.10
CA PRO A 57 -1.62 18.80 -1.81
C PRO A 57 -0.91 17.67 -2.57
N LEU A 58 -1.59 16.53 -2.79
CA LEU A 58 -1.04 15.43 -3.57
C LEU A 58 -0.82 15.84 -5.03
N ALA A 59 -1.83 16.46 -5.67
CA ALA A 59 -1.71 16.94 -7.05
C ALA A 59 -0.63 18.01 -7.18
N PHE A 60 -0.55 18.93 -6.20
CA PHE A 60 0.48 19.96 -6.15
C PHE A 60 1.88 19.35 -6.03
N LEU A 61 2.07 18.37 -5.14
CA LEU A 61 3.34 17.66 -4.95
C LEU A 61 3.76 16.94 -6.24
N ILE A 62 2.87 16.17 -6.85
CA ILE A 62 3.14 15.47 -8.11
C ILE A 62 3.49 16.48 -9.21
N GLY A 63 2.71 17.56 -9.36
CA GLY A 63 2.96 18.59 -10.35
C GLY A 63 4.29 19.31 -10.12
N TYR A 64 4.63 19.62 -8.88
CA TYR A 64 5.87 20.29 -8.52
C TYR A 64 7.11 19.41 -8.77
N VAL A 65 7.08 18.15 -8.29
CA VAL A 65 8.15 17.16 -8.54
C VAL A 65 8.33 16.94 -10.04
N THR A 66 7.23 16.81 -10.79
CA THR A 66 7.28 16.65 -12.25
C THR A 66 7.92 17.86 -12.91
N LYS A 67 7.46 19.08 -12.58
CA LYS A 67 7.98 20.32 -13.18
C LYS A 67 9.48 20.52 -12.91
N ARG A 68 9.93 20.23 -11.70
CA ARG A 68 11.35 20.38 -11.31
C ARG A 68 12.21 19.22 -11.81
N GLY A 69 11.70 17.99 -11.71
CA GLY A 69 12.47 16.78 -12.01
C GLY A 69 12.69 16.52 -13.49
N ILE A 70 11.72 16.87 -14.38
CA ILE A 70 11.91 16.68 -15.82
C ILE A 70 13.13 17.43 -16.36
N GLY A 71 13.42 18.60 -15.80
CA GLY A 71 14.56 19.42 -16.24
C GLY A 71 15.95 18.80 -15.93
N ALA A 72 16.03 17.82 -15.03
CA ALA A 72 17.26 17.10 -14.70
C ALA A 72 17.50 15.88 -15.60
N LEU A 73 16.48 15.40 -16.31
CA LEU A 73 16.57 14.18 -17.09
C LEU A 73 17.43 14.36 -18.33
N SER A 74 18.56 13.68 -18.35
CA SER A 74 19.48 13.59 -19.50
C SER A 74 20.00 12.16 -19.59
N VAL A 75 20.64 11.81 -20.70
CA VAL A 75 21.30 10.49 -20.79
C VAL A 75 22.39 10.35 -19.74
N ALA A 76 23.15 11.42 -19.49
CA ALA A 76 24.18 11.46 -18.45
C ALA A 76 23.60 11.22 -17.05
N PHE A 77 22.45 11.80 -16.74
CA PHE A 77 21.76 11.59 -15.45
C PHE A 77 21.49 10.10 -15.15
N PHE A 78 21.17 9.29 -16.14
CA PHE A 78 20.92 7.87 -15.97
C PHE A 78 22.15 6.97 -16.05
N THR A 79 23.24 7.46 -16.70
CA THR A 79 24.42 6.63 -17.02
C THR A 79 25.65 6.98 -16.20
N HIS A 80 25.76 8.22 -15.73
CA HIS A 80 26.92 8.65 -14.94
C HIS A 80 26.67 8.42 -13.45
N THR A 81 27.74 8.33 -12.69
CA THR A 81 27.74 8.37 -11.21
C THR A 81 27.75 9.82 -10.72
N PRO A 82 27.35 10.07 -9.46
CA PRO A 82 27.43 11.40 -8.87
C PRO A 82 28.84 11.98 -8.96
N THR A 83 28.92 13.26 -9.30
CA THR A 83 30.18 14.02 -9.26
C THR A 83 30.38 14.66 -7.89
N PRO A 84 31.64 14.97 -7.49
CA PRO A 84 31.91 15.77 -6.31
C PRO A 84 31.23 17.14 -6.36
N GLU A 85 30.99 17.73 -5.18
CA GLU A 85 30.35 19.03 -5.04
C GLU A 85 31.06 20.10 -5.86
N GLY A 86 30.27 20.89 -6.62
CA GLY A 86 30.77 21.97 -7.48
C GLY A 86 31.28 21.53 -8.86
N ILE A 87 31.22 20.24 -9.21
CA ILE A 87 31.57 19.73 -10.54
C ILE A 87 30.29 19.36 -11.29
N PRO A 88 29.91 20.08 -12.35
CA PRO A 88 28.69 19.75 -13.12
C PRO A 88 28.84 18.45 -13.91
N GLY A 89 27.70 17.78 -14.22
CA GLY A 89 27.67 16.65 -15.16
C GLY A 89 27.60 15.26 -14.50
N GLY A 90 27.22 15.17 -13.24
CA GLY A 90 26.94 13.90 -12.53
C GLY A 90 25.64 13.23 -12.99
N GLY A 91 25.33 12.13 -12.34
CA GLY A 91 24.11 11.36 -12.53
C GLY A 91 23.83 10.44 -11.33
N ILE A 92 22.79 9.61 -11.45
CA ILE A 92 22.31 8.76 -10.35
C ILE A 92 22.35 7.26 -10.67
N SER A 93 23.16 6.84 -11.65
CA SER A 93 23.20 5.44 -12.10
C SER A 93 23.48 4.44 -10.97
N ASN A 94 24.42 4.76 -10.09
CA ASN A 94 24.76 3.93 -8.91
C ASN A 94 23.57 3.83 -7.93
N ALA A 95 22.80 4.91 -7.74
CA ALA A 95 21.64 4.95 -6.86
C ALA A 95 20.45 4.17 -7.43
N ILE A 96 20.26 4.22 -8.75
CA ILE A 96 19.21 3.41 -9.42
C ILE A 96 19.50 1.92 -9.25
N VAL A 97 20.71 1.50 -9.61
CA VAL A 97 21.11 0.09 -9.50
C VAL A 97 21.11 -0.36 -8.03
N GLY A 98 21.61 0.47 -7.13
CA GLY A 98 21.64 0.17 -5.71
C GLY A 98 20.24 0.06 -5.10
N SER A 99 19.30 0.95 -5.46
CA SER A 99 17.90 0.83 -5.04
C SER A 99 17.25 -0.47 -5.53
N LEU A 100 17.53 -0.90 -6.76
CA LEU A 100 17.03 -2.16 -7.29
C LEU A 100 17.60 -3.37 -6.53
N ILE A 101 18.92 -3.36 -6.23
CA ILE A 101 19.58 -4.43 -5.48
C ILE A 101 19.03 -4.51 -4.06
N ILE A 102 19.02 -3.39 -3.33
CA ILE A 102 18.61 -3.35 -1.92
C ILE A 102 17.14 -3.77 -1.78
N ASN A 103 16.25 -3.18 -2.57
CA ASN A 103 14.82 -3.49 -2.49
C ASN A 103 14.48 -4.87 -3.07
N GLY A 104 15.19 -5.31 -4.11
CA GLY A 104 15.06 -6.65 -4.68
C GLY A 104 15.43 -7.73 -3.65
N LEU A 105 16.55 -7.57 -2.96
CA LEU A 105 16.97 -8.49 -1.92
C LEU A 105 16.06 -8.42 -0.70
N ALA A 106 15.61 -7.23 -0.29
CA ALA A 106 14.63 -7.07 0.78
C ALA A 106 13.31 -7.82 0.46
N LEU A 107 12.84 -7.73 -0.78
CA LEU A 107 11.66 -8.45 -1.25
C LEU A 107 11.87 -9.97 -1.21
N VAL A 108 13.01 -10.46 -1.69
CA VAL A 108 13.36 -11.90 -1.66
C VAL A 108 13.39 -12.45 -0.25
N ILE A 109 13.80 -11.65 0.74
CA ILE A 109 13.79 -12.03 2.16
C ILE A 109 12.38 -11.93 2.76
N ALA A 110 11.71 -10.80 2.59
CA ALA A 110 10.45 -10.50 3.27
C ALA A 110 9.25 -11.26 2.70
N MET A 111 9.17 -11.42 1.37
CA MET A 111 8.00 -12.01 0.73
C MET A 111 7.74 -13.47 1.12
N PRO A 112 8.73 -14.39 1.12
CA PRO A 112 8.50 -15.76 1.56
C PRO A 112 8.09 -15.84 3.04
N ILE A 113 8.76 -15.07 3.91
CA ILE A 113 8.46 -15.04 5.34
C ILE A 113 7.05 -14.49 5.56
N GLY A 114 6.71 -13.35 4.96
CA GLY A 114 5.39 -12.73 5.07
C GLY A 114 4.26 -13.62 4.57
N LEU A 115 4.49 -14.36 3.48
CA LEU A 115 3.52 -15.30 2.94
C LEU A 115 3.32 -16.52 3.85
N LEU A 116 4.41 -17.13 4.32
CA LEU A 116 4.36 -18.30 5.21
C LEU A 116 3.69 -17.95 6.54
N VAL A 117 4.01 -16.80 7.12
CA VAL A 117 3.37 -16.32 8.35
C VAL A 117 1.88 -16.06 8.12
N ALA A 118 1.50 -15.42 7.01
CA ALA A 118 0.09 -15.21 6.68
C ALA A 118 -0.68 -16.52 6.48
N LEU A 119 -0.07 -17.52 5.83
CA LEU A 119 -0.63 -18.87 5.70
C LEU A 119 -0.88 -19.50 7.07
N PHE A 120 0.10 -19.40 7.98
CA PHE A 120 -0.06 -19.90 9.34
C PHE A 120 -1.23 -19.20 10.06
N LEU A 121 -1.37 -17.87 9.90
CA LEU A 121 -2.43 -17.08 10.54
C LEU A 121 -3.83 -17.38 10.02
N ILE A 122 -3.95 -17.84 8.77
CA ILE A 122 -5.22 -18.30 8.18
C ILE A 122 -5.60 -19.68 8.70
N GLU A 123 -4.63 -20.61 8.79
CA GLU A 123 -4.90 -21.97 9.23
C GLU A 123 -5.08 -22.11 10.74
N ARG A 124 -4.43 -21.24 11.51
CA ARG A 124 -4.37 -21.36 12.98
C ARG A 124 -5.03 -20.18 13.67
N ARG A 125 -5.85 -20.53 14.67
CA ARG A 125 -6.42 -19.61 15.65
C ARG A 125 -5.84 -19.94 17.03
N GLY A 126 -5.71 -18.94 17.89
CA GLY A 126 -5.23 -19.15 19.26
C GLY A 126 -4.18 -18.12 19.70
N PRO A 127 -3.58 -18.32 20.89
CA PRO A 127 -2.73 -17.31 21.51
C PRO A 127 -1.49 -16.99 20.66
N ILE A 128 -0.86 -17.99 20.03
CA ILE A 128 0.32 -17.79 19.18
C ILE A 128 -0.02 -16.93 17.94
N ALA A 129 -1.13 -17.24 17.25
CA ALA A 129 -1.55 -16.47 16.10
C ALA A 129 -1.88 -15.02 16.49
N ASN A 130 -2.51 -14.81 17.65
CA ASN A 130 -2.79 -13.48 18.17
C ASN A 130 -1.51 -12.73 18.57
N ALA A 131 -0.53 -13.40 19.16
CA ALA A 131 0.76 -12.81 19.48
C ALA A 131 1.52 -12.37 18.22
N ILE A 132 1.50 -13.16 17.14
CA ILE A 132 2.11 -12.80 15.86
C ILE A 132 1.41 -11.59 15.24
N ARG A 133 0.06 -11.54 15.25
CA ARG A 133 -0.69 -10.36 14.78
C ARG A 133 -0.35 -9.13 15.59
N PHE A 134 -0.34 -9.24 16.90
CA PHE A 134 0.06 -8.15 17.79
C PHE A 134 1.48 -7.67 17.50
N GLY A 135 2.44 -8.58 17.34
CA GLY A 135 3.82 -8.25 16.96
C GLY A 135 3.91 -7.50 15.62
N ALA A 136 3.16 -7.96 14.61
CA ALA A 136 3.09 -7.26 13.32
C ALA A 136 2.49 -5.85 13.45
N ASP A 137 1.45 -5.67 14.28
CA ASP A 137 0.84 -4.37 14.53
C ASP A 137 1.81 -3.43 15.26
N VAL A 138 2.52 -3.91 16.27
CA VAL A 138 3.56 -3.15 16.97
C VAL A 138 4.67 -2.72 16.01
N LEU A 139 5.20 -3.65 15.21
CA LEU A 139 6.22 -3.33 14.20
C LEU A 139 5.74 -2.29 13.18
N SER A 140 4.48 -2.36 12.77
CA SER A 140 3.89 -1.36 11.86
C SER A 140 3.81 0.04 12.46
N GLY A 141 3.72 0.15 13.78
CA GLY A 141 3.65 1.40 14.52
C GLY A 141 5.01 1.99 14.88
N LEU A 142 6.11 1.23 14.72
CA LEU A 142 7.44 1.73 15.03
C LEU A 142 7.90 2.77 14.00
N PRO A 143 8.54 3.88 14.44
CA PRO A 143 9.25 4.77 13.55
C PRO A 143 10.33 4.01 12.76
N SER A 144 10.40 4.21 11.44
CA SER A 144 11.33 3.48 10.57
C SER A 144 12.81 3.69 10.94
N ILE A 145 13.13 4.83 11.54
CA ILE A 145 14.47 5.12 12.06
C ILE A 145 14.91 4.13 13.14
N LEU A 146 13.97 3.68 14.01
CA LEU A 146 14.28 2.69 15.06
C LEU A 146 14.59 1.32 14.46
N ILE A 147 13.94 0.95 13.35
CA ILE A 147 14.25 -0.29 12.62
C ILE A 147 15.68 -0.22 12.05
N GLY A 148 16.05 0.94 11.51
CA GLY A 148 17.42 1.19 11.04
C GLY A 148 18.46 1.09 12.15
N LEU A 149 18.20 1.72 13.30
CA LEU A 149 19.09 1.68 14.47
C LEU A 149 19.21 0.26 15.05
N PHE A 150 18.11 -0.48 15.08
CA PHE A 150 18.10 -1.89 15.48
C PHE A 150 18.96 -2.73 14.54
N ALA A 151 18.76 -2.60 13.23
CA ALA A 151 19.57 -3.30 12.23
C ALA A 151 21.04 -2.92 12.31
N TYR A 152 21.36 -1.64 12.56
CA TYR A 152 22.70 -1.19 12.84
C TYR A 152 23.32 -1.95 14.02
N SER A 153 22.65 -1.97 15.16
CA SER A 153 23.14 -2.59 16.39
C SER A 153 23.34 -4.10 16.27
N VAL A 154 22.46 -4.78 15.52
CA VAL A 154 22.49 -6.26 15.41
C VAL A 154 23.38 -6.73 14.26
N ILE A 155 23.47 -5.97 13.17
CA ILE A 155 24.18 -6.41 11.96
C ILE A 155 25.43 -5.57 11.73
N VAL A 156 25.30 -4.24 11.56
CA VAL A 156 26.40 -3.39 11.10
C VAL A 156 27.54 -3.33 12.10
N VAL A 157 27.24 -3.25 13.41
CA VAL A 157 28.26 -3.25 14.48
C VAL A 157 29.13 -4.51 14.45
N HIS A 158 28.55 -5.66 14.04
CA HIS A 158 29.24 -6.95 14.01
C HIS A 158 29.81 -7.30 12.65
N THR A 159 29.45 -6.53 11.61
CA THR A 159 29.93 -6.73 10.25
C THR A 159 30.51 -5.43 9.69
N HIS A 160 29.75 -4.73 8.87
CA HIS A 160 30.05 -3.41 8.30
C HIS A 160 28.82 -2.85 7.56
N TYR A 161 28.86 -1.60 7.17
CA TYR A 161 27.87 -1.01 6.26
C TYR A 161 27.86 -1.75 4.92
N SER A 162 26.67 -2.18 4.48
CA SER A 162 26.54 -2.97 3.25
C SER A 162 25.14 -2.94 2.68
N ALA A 163 25.01 -3.29 1.40
CA ALA A 163 23.70 -3.50 0.77
C ALA A 163 22.89 -4.60 1.47
N TYR A 164 23.57 -5.65 1.96
CA TYR A 164 22.93 -6.73 2.72
C TYR A 164 22.27 -6.19 4.00
N SER A 165 23.01 -5.41 4.81
CA SER A 165 22.48 -4.82 6.04
C SER A 165 21.27 -3.93 5.77
N ALA A 166 21.35 -3.12 4.71
CA ALA A 166 20.25 -2.27 4.24
C ALA A 166 19.03 -3.08 3.81
N SER A 167 19.25 -4.16 3.05
CA SER A 167 18.18 -5.04 2.59
C SER A 167 17.46 -5.74 3.73
N VAL A 168 18.19 -6.19 4.75
CA VAL A 168 17.58 -6.81 5.94
C VAL A 168 16.76 -5.80 6.72
N ALA A 169 17.26 -4.57 6.90
CA ALA A 169 16.50 -3.51 7.57
C ALA A 169 15.18 -3.18 6.84
N LEU A 170 15.24 -3.06 5.50
CA LEU A 170 14.03 -2.86 4.70
C LEU A 170 13.10 -4.08 4.72
N ALA A 171 13.64 -5.29 4.72
CA ALA A 171 12.84 -6.52 4.85
C ALA A 171 12.05 -6.52 6.16
N VAL A 172 12.68 -6.19 7.28
CA VAL A 172 12.00 -6.09 8.59
C VAL A 172 10.88 -5.05 8.55
N LEU A 173 11.11 -3.90 7.90
CA LEU A 173 10.09 -2.86 7.73
C LEU A 173 8.91 -3.32 6.86
N MET A 174 9.17 -4.10 5.81
CA MET A 174 8.16 -4.58 4.88
C MET A 174 7.34 -5.74 5.43
N LEU A 175 7.93 -6.57 6.32
CA LEU A 175 7.32 -7.78 6.86
C LEU A 175 5.92 -7.58 7.45
N PRO A 176 5.67 -6.63 8.36
CA PRO A 176 4.34 -6.47 8.97
C PRO A 176 3.26 -6.13 7.92
N ILE A 177 3.60 -5.31 6.93
CA ILE A 177 2.68 -4.94 5.84
C ILE A 177 2.36 -6.18 4.99
N MET A 178 3.39 -7.00 4.67
CA MET A 178 3.20 -8.23 3.91
C MET A 178 2.40 -9.27 4.69
N ILE A 179 2.69 -9.45 5.97
CA ILE A 179 1.94 -10.42 6.82
C ILE A 179 0.46 -10.05 6.85
N ARG A 180 0.14 -8.80 7.20
CA ARG A 180 -1.25 -8.34 7.31
C ARG A 180 -1.96 -8.30 5.97
N GLY A 181 -1.31 -7.75 4.95
CA GLY A 181 -1.89 -7.65 3.62
C GLY A 181 -2.11 -9.03 2.98
N ASN A 182 -1.21 -9.97 3.16
CA ASN A 182 -1.38 -11.34 2.66
C ASN A 182 -2.47 -12.10 3.45
N GLU A 183 -2.54 -11.95 4.77
CA GLU A 183 -3.62 -12.51 5.59
C GLU A 183 -4.98 -11.99 5.13
N GLU A 184 -5.12 -10.68 4.97
CA GLU A 184 -6.36 -10.05 4.51
C GLU A 184 -6.74 -10.49 3.09
N ALA A 185 -5.78 -10.55 2.18
CA ALA A 185 -6.00 -11.04 0.82
C ALA A 185 -6.54 -12.48 0.81
N MET A 186 -6.01 -13.36 1.65
CA MET A 186 -6.50 -14.74 1.74
C MET A 186 -7.87 -14.83 2.40
N ARG A 187 -8.22 -13.94 3.32
CA ARG A 187 -9.53 -13.87 3.97
C ARG A 187 -10.65 -13.43 3.02
N THR A 188 -10.33 -12.84 1.85
CA THR A 188 -11.34 -12.47 0.85
C THR A 188 -11.92 -13.69 0.12
N VAL A 189 -11.28 -14.85 0.21
CA VAL A 189 -11.80 -16.09 -0.38
C VAL A 189 -12.97 -16.60 0.47
N PRO A 190 -14.17 -16.84 -0.13
CA PRO A 190 -15.35 -17.29 0.59
C PRO A 190 -15.11 -18.63 1.32
N ASN A 191 -15.62 -18.72 2.56
CA ASN A 191 -15.49 -19.93 3.38
C ASN A 191 -16.15 -21.16 2.74
N GLU A 192 -17.18 -20.95 1.93
CA GLU A 192 -17.91 -22.00 1.20
C GLU A 192 -16.99 -22.79 0.26
N LEU A 193 -16.01 -22.11 -0.35
CA LEU A 193 -15.02 -22.77 -1.22
C LEU A 193 -14.03 -23.62 -0.41
N TRP A 194 -13.73 -23.18 0.80
CA TRP A 194 -12.92 -23.96 1.74
C TRP A 194 -13.65 -25.22 2.19
N GLU A 195 -14.90 -25.08 2.63
CA GLU A 195 -15.75 -26.18 3.09
C GLU A 195 -16.02 -27.20 1.97
N ALA A 196 -16.31 -26.71 0.75
CA ALA A 196 -16.49 -27.56 -0.41
C ALA A 196 -15.25 -28.42 -0.71
N GLY A 197 -14.05 -27.82 -0.61
CA GLY A 197 -12.80 -28.54 -0.79
C GLY A 197 -12.59 -29.65 0.25
N LEU A 198 -12.93 -29.40 1.51
CA LEU A 198 -12.86 -30.39 2.57
C LEU A 198 -13.91 -31.49 2.42
N ALA A 199 -15.14 -31.14 1.99
CA ALA A 199 -16.22 -32.08 1.75
C ALA A 199 -15.90 -33.09 0.63
N LEU A 200 -15.06 -32.69 -0.36
CA LEU A 200 -14.51 -33.57 -1.37
C LEU A 200 -13.35 -34.45 -0.91
N GLY A 201 -13.07 -34.47 0.42
CA GLY A 201 -12.02 -35.29 1.03
C GLY A 201 -10.60 -34.77 0.84
N ALA A 202 -10.41 -33.51 0.38
CA ALA A 202 -9.08 -32.94 0.24
C ALA A 202 -8.49 -32.60 1.62
N ARG A 203 -7.18 -32.83 1.80
CA ARG A 203 -6.47 -32.41 3.02
C ARG A 203 -6.48 -30.88 3.12
N GLN A 204 -6.57 -30.35 4.33
CA GLN A 204 -6.60 -28.91 4.63
C GLN A 204 -5.49 -28.14 3.89
N SER A 205 -4.25 -28.63 3.95
CA SER A 205 -3.11 -28.00 3.26
C SER A 205 -3.25 -27.95 1.73
N ARG A 206 -3.95 -28.92 1.14
CA ARG A 206 -4.26 -28.92 -0.30
C ARG A 206 -5.31 -27.87 -0.62
N VAL A 207 -6.37 -27.77 0.18
CA VAL A 207 -7.42 -26.72 0.02
C VAL A 207 -6.79 -25.33 0.13
N VAL A 208 -5.95 -25.09 1.14
CA VAL A 208 -5.25 -23.81 1.30
C VAL A 208 -4.45 -23.46 0.04
N ARG A 209 -3.59 -24.36 -0.44
CA ARG A 209 -2.71 -24.10 -1.59
C ARG A 209 -3.47 -23.97 -2.91
N SER A 210 -4.46 -24.83 -3.15
CA SER A 210 -5.14 -24.89 -4.45
C SER A 210 -6.36 -24.00 -4.57
N VAL A 211 -7.03 -23.67 -3.47
CA VAL A 211 -8.22 -22.82 -3.45
C VAL A 211 -7.91 -21.45 -2.89
N VAL A 212 -7.44 -21.37 -1.62
CA VAL A 212 -7.27 -20.09 -0.94
C VAL A 212 -6.15 -19.26 -1.57
N VAL A 213 -4.94 -19.82 -1.70
CA VAL A 213 -3.80 -19.08 -2.27
C VAL A 213 -4.09 -18.69 -3.72
N ARG A 214 -4.61 -19.62 -4.54
CA ARG A 214 -4.95 -19.31 -5.93
C ARG A 214 -6.05 -18.25 -6.06
N GLY A 215 -7.09 -18.34 -5.23
CA GLY A 215 -8.18 -17.38 -5.23
C GLY A 215 -7.75 -15.99 -4.76
N SER A 216 -6.73 -15.91 -3.91
CA SER A 216 -6.22 -14.65 -3.34
C SER A 216 -5.05 -14.02 -4.11
N ILE A 217 -4.52 -14.64 -5.18
CA ILE A 217 -3.36 -14.13 -5.93
C ILE A 217 -3.42 -12.62 -6.23
N PRO A 218 -4.53 -12.05 -6.71
CA PRO A 218 -4.57 -10.60 -6.98
C PRO A 218 -4.38 -9.74 -5.74
N GLY A 219 -4.96 -10.17 -4.62
CA GLY A 219 -4.79 -9.52 -3.33
C GLY A 219 -3.36 -9.67 -2.80
N LEU A 220 -2.77 -10.88 -2.91
CA LEU A 220 -1.39 -11.14 -2.53
C LEU A 220 -0.40 -10.27 -3.31
N VAL A 221 -0.56 -10.18 -4.63
CA VAL A 221 0.28 -9.31 -5.47
C VAL A 221 0.13 -7.87 -5.03
N THR A 222 -1.09 -7.39 -4.78
CA THR A 222 -1.33 -6.01 -4.36
C THR A 222 -0.71 -5.71 -3.00
N ALA A 223 -0.83 -6.60 -2.02
CA ALA A 223 -0.25 -6.46 -0.69
C ALA A 223 1.29 -6.38 -0.73
N ASN A 224 1.91 -7.29 -1.48
CA ASN A 224 3.38 -7.31 -1.60
C ASN A 224 3.92 -6.11 -2.39
N LEU A 225 3.20 -5.65 -3.42
CA LEU A 225 3.56 -4.41 -4.14
C LEU A 225 3.44 -3.17 -3.26
N LEU A 226 2.42 -3.11 -2.40
CA LEU A 226 2.25 -1.98 -1.47
C LEU A 226 3.41 -1.94 -0.47
N ALA A 227 3.81 -3.09 0.07
CA ALA A 227 4.96 -3.20 0.96
C ALA A 227 6.27 -2.80 0.25
N LEU A 228 6.47 -3.25 -0.99
CA LEU A 228 7.63 -2.89 -1.80
C LEU A 228 7.65 -1.39 -2.12
N ALA A 229 6.52 -0.80 -2.52
CA ALA A 229 6.42 0.62 -2.81
C ALA A 229 6.77 1.48 -1.59
N ARG A 230 6.38 1.02 -0.38
CA ARG A 230 6.81 1.66 0.87
C ARG A 230 8.32 1.53 1.08
N GLY A 231 8.89 0.32 0.95
CA GLY A 231 10.32 0.08 1.15
C GLY A 231 11.20 0.91 0.20
N VAL A 232 10.79 1.04 -1.07
CA VAL A 232 11.52 1.80 -2.10
C VAL A 232 11.65 3.28 -1.75
N GLY A 233 10.68 3.86 -1.02
CA GLY A 233 10.70 5.27 -0.61
C GLY A 233 11.36 5.54 0.74
N GLU A 234 11.81 4.52 1.48
CA GLU A 234 12.34 4.69 2.83
C GLU A 234 13.80 5.11 2.83
N THR A 235 14.09 6.19 3.54
CA THR A 235 15.46 6.71 3.70
C THR A 235 16.04 6.38 5.07
N ALA A 236 15.23 6.49 6.13
CA ALA A 236 15.71 6.44 7.52
C ALA A 236 16.43 5.13 7.89
N PRO A 237 15.95 3.91 7.56
CA PRO A 237 16.69 2.69 7.84
C PRO A 237 18.01 2.60 7.10
N LEU A 238 18.07 3.14 5.88
CA LEU A 238 19.26 3.10 5.06
C LEU A 238 20.40 3.95 5.65
N LEU A 239 20.09 5.08 6.28
CA LEU A 239 21.07 5.96 6.93
C LEU A 239 21.93 5.24 7.98
N PHE A 240 21.41 4.16 8.58
CA PHE A 240 22.10 3.38 9.61
C PHE A 240 22.71 2.08 9.09
N THR A 241 22.37 1.64 7.88
CA THR A 241 22.74 0.28 7.42
C THR A 241 23.59 0.27 6.17
N THR A 242 23.59 1.35 5.41
CA THR A 242 24.55 1.63 4.32
C THR A 242 24.97 3.09 4.43
N ILE A 243 25.83 3.57 3.53
CA ILE A 243 26.30 4.97 3.50
C ILE A 243 26.15 5.55 2.09
N PHE A 244 26.00 6.86 2.01
CA PHE A 244 26.07 7.57 0.74
C PHE A 244 27.44 7.35 0.11
N THR A 245 27.49 6.93 -1.14
CA THR A 245 28.74 6.71 -1.89
C THR A 245 28.57 7.18 -3.33
N GLN A 246 29.60 7.81 -3.86
CA GLN A 246 29.67 8.20 -5.27
C GLN A 246 30.15 7.04 -6.15
N GLN A 247 30.74 6.01 -5.55
CA GLN A 247 31.28 4.86 -6.29
C GLN A 247 30.13 3.96 -6.77
N PHE A 248 30.32 3.40 -7.96
CA PHE A 248 29.44 2.36 -8.49
C PHE A 248 29.86 1.00 -7.93
N SER A 249 28.95 0.34 -7.23
CA SER A 249 29.16 -1.00 -6.70
C SER A 249 27.88 -1.83 -6.85
N THR A 250 28.05 -3.11 -7.14
CA THR A 250 26.98 -4.12 -7.14
C THR A 250 27.19 -5.19 -6.07
N SER A 251 28.24 -5.04 -5.26
CA SER A 251 28.61 -6.00 -4.22
C SER A 251 27.66 -5.90 -3.03
N LEU A 252 27.06 -7.01 -2.64
CA LEU A 252 26.16 -7.06 -1.48
C LEU A 252 26.87 -6.78 -0.15
N ASN A 253 28.20 -7.00 -0.11
CA ASN A 253 29.01 -6.80 1.10
C ASN A 253 29.63 -5.41 1.20
N GLN A 254 29.33 -4.51 0.27
CA GLN A 254 29.82 -3.14 0.30
C GLN A 254 28.67 -2.15 0.42
N PRO A 255 28.93 -0.93 0.90
CA PRO A 255 27.95 0.14 0.84
C PRO A 255 27.53 0.40 -0.60
N ILE A 256 26.26 0.55 -0.83
CA ILE A 256 25.66 0.88 -2.12
C ILE A 256 24.76 2.10 -1.94
N ASN A 257 24.81 3.03 -2.88
CA ASN A 257 23.95 4.20 -2.89
C ASN A 257 22.48 3.80 -3.19
N ALA A 258 21.55 4.66 -2.85
CA ALA A 258 20.13 4.47 -3.14
C ALA A 258 19.49 5.79 -3.53
N ILE A 259 18.43 5.75 -4.34
CA ILE A 259 17.71 6.96 -4.79
C ILE A 259 17.23 7.82 -3.59
N PRO A 260 16.69 7.27 -2.49
CA PRO A 260 16.35 8.08 -1.32
C PRO A 260 17.52 8.85 -0.71
N PHE A 261 18.76 8.33 -0.83
CA PHE A 261 19.94 9.06 -0.39
C PHE A 261 20.25 10.27 -1.27
N VAL A 262 20.19 10.10 -2.58
CA VAL A 262 20.37 11.22 -3.52
C VAL A 262 19.35 12.31 -3.21
N ILE A 263 18.08 11.95 -3.03
CA ILE A 263 17.04 12.92 -2.67
C ILE A 263 17.36 13.66 -1.37
N TYR A 264 17.86 12.94 -0.37
CA TYR A 264 18.17 13.51 0.94
C TYR A 264 19.44 14.37 0.93
N TYR A 265 20.56 13.82 0.47
CA TYR A 265 21.86 14.50 0.53
C TYR A 265 21.95 15.63 -0.50
N ASP A 266 21.60 15.36 -1.74
CA ASP A 266 21.68 16.36 -2.81
C ASP A 266 20.58 17.42 -2.67
N GLY A 267 19.39 17.02 -2.18
CA GLY A 267 18.29 17.95 -1.92
C GLY A 267 18.57 18.96 -0.81
N THR A 268 19.45 18.62 0.14
CA THR A 268 19.88 19.51 1.22
C THR A 268 21.23 20.20 0.94
N SER A 269 21.86 19.93 -0.21
CA SER A 269 23.12 20.54 -0.64
C SER A 269 22.96 22.04 -0.91
N ALA A 270 24.03 22.79 -0.75
CA ALA A 270 24.10 24.21 -1.11
C ALA A 270 24.23 24.41 -2.65
N PHE A 271 24.58 23.38 -3.39
CA PHE A 271 24.85 23.45 -4.85
C PHE A 271 23.57 23.19 -5.64
N LYS A 272 23.23 24.12 -6.55
CA LYS A 272 22.01 24.05 -7.34
C LYS A 272 21.96 22.84 -8.28
N ASP A 273 23.09 22.42 -8.81
CA ASP A 273 23.19 21.27 -9.71
C ASP A 273 22.80 19.98 -8.99
N LEU A 274 23.32 19.77 -7.77
CA LEU A 274 22.94 18.62 -6.93
C LEU A 274 21.45 18.69 -6.52
N GLN A 275 20.95 19.88 -6.16
CA GLN A 275 19.51 20.03 -5.89
C GLN A 275 18.65 19.66 -7.13
N GLN A 276 19.14 19.97 -8.34
CA GLN A 276 18.44 19.58 -9.56
C GLN A 276 18.44 18.06 -9.75
N ASP A 277 19.57 17.40 -9.49
CA ASP A 277 19.67 15.94 -9.50
C ASP A 277 18.76 15.29 -8.48
N ALA A 278 18.63 15.87 -7.28
CA ALA A 278 17.67 15.43 -6.27
C ALA A 278 16.21 15.50 -6.75
N TRP A 279 15.82 16.58 -7.46
CA TRP A 279 14.48 16.66 -8.07
C TRP A 279 14.28 15.62 -9.17
N GLY A 280 15.33 15.36 -10.00
CA GLY A 280 15.34 14.31 -11.00
C GLY A 280 15.17 12.93 -10.35
N ALA A 281 15.93 12.66 -9.28
CA ALA A 281 15.87 11.42 -8.52
C ALA A 281 14.47 11.19 -7.90
N ALA A 282 13.87 12.25 -7.32
CA ALA A 282 12.51 12.19 -6.78
C ALA A 282 11.46 11.89 -7.88
N PHE A 283 11.62 12.50 -9.06
CA PHE A 283 10.73 12.22 -10.20
C PHE A 283 10.89 10.77 -10.68
N VAL A 284 12.12 10.28 -10.84
CA VAL A 284 12.39 8.89 -11.25
C VAL A 284 11.83 7.89 -10.23
N LEU A 285 11.99 8.15 -8.93
CA LEU A 285 11.44 7.31 -7.88
C LEU A 285 9.91 7.28 -7.94
N MET A 286 9.27 8.43 -8.06
CA MET A 286 7.81 8.56 -8.18
C MET A 286 7.27 7.80 -9.39
N VAL A 287 7.87 8.01 -10.56
CA VAL A 287 7.46 7.33 -11.80
C VAL A 287 7.76 5.83 -11.72
N GLY A 288 8.90 5.45 -11.17
CA GLY A 288 9.28 4.05 -10.97
C GLY A 288 8.28 3.27 -10.10
N VAL A 289 7.88 3.85 -8.97
CA VAL A 289 6.85 3.27 -8.08
C VAL A 289 5.49 3.20 -8.77
N LEU A 290 5.12 4.23 -9.54
CA LEU A 290 3.88 4.24 -10.31
C LEU A 290 3.86 3.13 -11.37
N ILE A 291 4.92 3.02 -12.17
CA ILE A 291 5.07 1.97 -13.20
C ILE A 291 5.01 0.58 -12.55
N LEU A 292 5.76 0.36 -11.46
CA LEU A 292 5.75 -0.89 -10.71
C LEU A 292 4.33 -1.25 -10.24
N SER A 293 3.60 -0.27 -9.71
CA SER A 293 2.22 -0.45 -9.25
C SER A 293 1.26 -0.79 -10.39
N ILE A 294 1.40 -0.16 -11.54
CA ILE A 294 0.57 -0.43 -12.73
C ILE A 294 0.87 -1.84 -13.27
N ILE A 295 2.15 -2.18 -13.45
CA ILE A 295 2.57 -3.50 -13.93
C ILE A 295 2.03 -4.60 -13.02
N GLY A 296 2.22 -4.46 -11.71
CA GLY A 296 1.78 -5.47 -10.76
C GLY A 296 0.26 -5.64 -10.74
N ARG A 297 -0.52 -4.54 -10.76
CA ARG A 297 -1.98 -4.60 -10.82
C ARG A 297 -2.50 -5.20 -12.12
N THR A 298 -1.88 -4.87 -13.26
CA THR A 298 -2.27 -5.44 -14.56
C THR A 298 -1.93 -6.92 -14.64
N PHE A 299 -0.79 -7.33 -14.08
CA PHE A 299 -0.41 -8.73 -13.99
C PHE A 299 -1.39 -9.51 -13.10
N ALA A 300 -1.73 -9.00 -11.92
CA ALA A 300 -2.72 -9.60 -11.03
C ALA A 300 -4.10 -9.76 -11.69
N ALA A 301 -4.56 -8.73 -12.43
CA ALA A 301 -5.83 -8.76 -13.14
C ALA A 301 -5.86 -9.80 -14.28
N ARG A 302 -4.74 -10.02 -14.97
CA ARG A 302 -4.65 -11.04 -16.03
C ARG A 302 -4.69 -12.45 -15.45
N LEU A 303 -4.10 -12.69 -14.27
CA LEU A 303 -4.15 -14.00 -13.61
C LEU A 303 -5.57 -14.39 -13.19
N THR A 304 -6.37 -13.44 -12.72
CA THR A 304 -7.78 -13.67 -12.36
C THR A 304 -8.67 -13.96 -13.57
N ARG A 305 -8.38 -13.35 -14.71
CA ARG A 305 -9.18 -13.56 -15.94
C ARG A 305 -8.99 -14.96 -16.56
N LYS A 306 -7.85 -15.59 -16.30
CA LYS A 306 -7.51 -16.93 -16.82
C LYS A 306 -8.05 -18.07 -15.93
N SER A 307 -8.55 -17.75 -14.73
CA SER A 307 -9.11 -18.71 -13.77
C SER A 307 -10.65 -18.74 -13.74
N ARG A 308 -11.29 -17.89 -14.54
CA ARG A 308 -12.73 -17.92 -14.85
C ARG A 308 -12.95 -18.57 -16.21
#